data_8d0ee93c3761d85c9c50a7b478195401
#
_entry.id   8d0ee93c3761d85c9c50a7b478195401
#
_cell.length_a   1.000
_cell.length_b   1.000
_cell.length_c   1.000
_cell.angle_alpha   90.00
_cell.angle_beta   90.00
_cell.angle_gamma   90.00
#
_symmetry.space_group_name_H-M   'P 1'
#
loop_
_entity.id
_entity.type
_entity.pdbx_description
1 polymer ?
#
loop_
_entity_poly.entity_id
_entity_poly.type
_entity_poly.pdbx_seq_one_letter_code
_entity_poly.pdbx_strand_id
1 'polypeptide(L)'
;MEATIRKDDENQVTLILDGYLDTSATPQTEKEVEPLYEFYDCEIIIDCSRLEYISSSGLRMLMTINLRCRANRCSLYIKDLQEKVKDVFVTTGFTNLFEFK
;
A
#
# COMPACT_ATOMS: atom_id res chain seq x y z
N MET A 1 -4.93 -11.87 -6.23
CA MET A 1 -4.27 -10.61 -5.79
C MET A 1 -3.07 -10.33 -6.65
N GLU A 2 -3.01 -9.15 -7.18
CA GLU A 2 -1.93 -8.72 -8.05
C GLU A 2 -1.37 -7.40 -7.56
N ALA A 3 -0.05 -7.29 -7.44
CA ALA A 3 0.64 -6.08 -7.04
C ALA A 3 1.60 -5.67 -8.14
N THR A 4 1.47 -4.45 -8.63
CA THR A 4 2.28 -3.93 -9.72
C THR A 4 2.96 -2.65 -9.30
N ILE A 5 4.26 -2.55 -9.54
CA ILE A 5 5.03 -1.35 -9.25
C ILE A 5 5.31 -0.63 -10.57
N ARG A 6 4.96 0.65 -10.61
CA ARG A 6 5.13 1.49 -11.79
C ARG A 6 5.92 2.74 -11.41
N LYS A 7 7.05 2.96 -12.07
CA LYS A 7 7.80 4.20 -11.89
C LYS A 7 7.19 5.26 -12.81
N ASP A 8 6.54 6.26 -12.21
CA ASP A 8 5.82 7.30 -12.97
C ASP A 8 6.79 8.34 -13.54
N ASP A 9 7.76 8.76 -12.73
CA ASP A 9 8.81 9.69 -13.14
C ASP A 9 9.98 9.58 -12.16
N GLU A 10 10.92 10.51 -12.20
CA GLU A 10 12.11 10.49 -11.32
C GLU A 10 11.75 10.56 -9.83
N ASN A 11 10.59 11.13 -9.49
CA ASN A 11 10.23 11.43 -8.11
C ASN A 11 8.98 10.71 -7.62
N GLN A 12 8.34 9.89 -8.44
CA GLN A 12 7.09 9.22 -8.05
C GLN A 12 7.02 7.79 -8.53
N VAL A 13 6.63 6.91 -7.63
CA VAL A 13 6.40 5.48 -7.89
C VAL A 13 5.01 5.12 -7.39
N THR A 14 4.28 4.35 -8.17
CA THR A 14 2.94 3.87 -7.80
C THR A 14 2.96 2.36 -7.61
N LEU A 15 2.41 1.91 -6.48
CA LEU A 15 2.10 0.51 -6.23
C LEU A 15 0.61 0.33 -6.46
N ILE A 16 0.24 -0.51 -7.43
CA ILE A 16 -1.16 -0.81 -7.74
C ILE A 16 -1.52 -2.14 -7.10
N LEU A 17 -2.53 -2.13 -6.23
CA LEU A 17 -3.05 -3.33 -5.59
C LEU A 17 -4.38 -3.68 -6.23
N ASP A 18 -4.49 -4.89 -6.78
CA ASP A 18 -5.68 -5.33 -7.51
C ASP A 18 -6.17 -6.66 -6.96
N GLY A 19 -7.39 -6.68 -6.43
CA GLY A 19 -8.04 -7.89 -5.97
C GLY A 19 -8.24 -7.95 -4.47
N TYR A 20 -8.07 -9.13 -3.90
CA TYR A 20 -8.36 -9.43 -2.50
C TYR A 20 -7.07 -9.66 -1.72
N LEU A 21 -6.74 -8.73 -0.87
CA LEU A 21 -5.55 -8.86 -0.01
C LEU A 21 -5.98 -9.56 1.29
N ASP A 22 -6.28 -10.83 1.16
CA ASP A 22 -6.66 -11.67 2.29
C ASP A 22 -5.42 -12.28 2.95
N THR A 23 -5.65 -13.05 4.01
CA THR A 23 -4.55 -13.64 4.79
C THR A 23 -3.69 -14.57 3.95
N SER A 24 -4.31 -15.35 3.04
CA SER A 24 -3.56 -16.30 2.22
C SER A 24 -2.76 -15.62 1.10
N ALA A 25 -3.20 -14.45 0.64
CA ALA A 25 -2.50 -13.70 -0.41
C ALA A 25 -1.33 -12.88 0.13
N THR A 26 -1.34 -12.53 1.41
CA THR A 26 -0.36 -11.62 1.98
C THR A 26 1.10 -12.06 1.82
N PRO A 27 1.49 -13.31 2.08
CA PRO A 27 2.91 -13.69 1.94
C PRO A 27 3.47 -13.49 0.53
N GLN A 28 2.69 -13.82 -0.50
CA GLN A 28 3.15 -13.62 -1.87
C GLN A 28 3.20 -12.14 -2.23
N THR A 29 2.21 -11.38 -1.77
CA THR A 29 2.17 -9.94 -2.03
C THR A 29 3.34 -9.22 -1.35
N GLU A 30 3.72 -9.65 -0.15
CA GLU A 30 4.89 -9.11 0.54
C GLU A 30 6.15 -9.23 -0.30
N LYS A 31 6.31 -10.36 -0.99
CA LYS A 31 7.45 -10.55 -1.89
C LYS A 31 7.38 -9.64 -3.10
N GLU A 32 6.18 -9.48 -3.65
CA GLU A 32 5.98 -8.67 -4.85
C GLU A 32 6.22 -7.19 -4.62
N VAL A 33 6.04 -6.71 -3.40
CA VAL A 33 6.25 -5.29 -3.08
C VAL A 33 7.69 -4.96 -2.67
N GLU A 34 8.54 -5.96 -2.44
CA GLU A 34 9.92 -5.73 -2.00
C GLU A 34 10.70 -4.73 -2.86
N PRO A 35 10.55 -4.68 -4.19
CA PRO A 35 11.26 -3.68 -5.00
C PRO A 35 10.97 -2.23 -4.60
N LEU A 36 9.85 -1.95 -3.92
CA LEU A 36 9.58 -0.61 -3.41
C LEU A 36 10.67 -0.12 -2.45
N TYR A 37 11.29 -1.04 -1.74
CA TYR A 37 12.26 -0.69 -0.70
C TYR A 37 13.62 -0.27 -1.27
N GLU A 38 13.76 -0.30 -2.58
CA GLU A 38 14.97 0.16 -3.25
C GLU A 38 14.85 1.61 -3.76
N PHE A 39 13.69 2.23 -3.55
CA PHE A 39 13.49 3.64 -3.89
C PHE A 39 13.75 4.52 -2.67
N TYR A 40 14.37 5.68 -2.91
CA TYR A 40 14.73 6.65 -1.87
C TYR A 40 14.35 8.05 -2.34
N ASP A 41 14.02 8.91 -1.39
CA ASP A 41 13.81 10.34 -1.66
C ASP A 41 12.76 10.62 -2.73
N CYS A 42 11.67 9.83 -2.75
CA CYS A 42 10.62 9.99 -3.75
C CYS A 42 9.24 9.90 -3.09
N GLU A 43 8.20 10.06 -3.90
CA GLU A 43 6.82 9.92 -3.46
C GLU A 43 6.31 8.54 -3.87
N ILE A 44 5.74 7.82 -2.91
CA ILE A 44 5.12 6.50 -3.15
C ILE A 44 3.61 6.67 -3.06
N ILE A 45 2.91 6.24 -4.09
CA ILE A 45 1.45 6.21 -4.12
C ILE A 45 1.01 4.74 -4.08
N ILE A 46 0.18 4.38 -3.13
CA ILE A 46 -0.46 3.07 -3.11
C ILE A 46 -1.86 3.25 -3.69
N ASP A 47 -2.04 2.83 -4.93
CA ASP A 47 -3.31 2.93 -5.64
C ASP A 47 -4.19 1.77 -5.24
N CYS A 48 -5.25 2.06 -4.51
CA CYS A 48 -6.20 1.09 -3.98
C CYS A 48 -7.53 1.07 -4.74
N SER A 49 -7.58 1.71 -5.92
CA SER A 49 -8.83 1.77 -6.69
C SER A 49 -9.37 0.40 -7.08
N ARG A 50 -8.48 -0.60 -7.19
CA ARG A 50 -8.86 -1.98 -7.54
C ARG A 50 -8.72 -2.94 -6.37
N LEU A 51 -8.41 -2.43 -5.19
CA LEU A 51 -8.34 -3.26 -3.98
C LEU A 51 -9.75 -3.48 -3.45
N GLU A 52 -10.22 -4.73 -3.47
CA GLU A 52 -11.61 -5.05 -3.15
C GLU A 52 -11.81 -5.57 -1.73
N TYR A 53 -10.73 -6.00 -1.07
CA TYR A 53 -10.79 -6.54 0.27
C TYR A 53 -9.41 -6.46 0.92
N ILE A 54 -9.37 -6.22 2.22
CA ILE A 54 -8.12 -6.24 2.97
C ILE A 54 -8.34 -6.92 4.32
N SER A 55 -7.43 -7.84 4.66
CA SER A 55 -7.41 -8.53 5.94
C SER A 55 -6.54 -7.76 6.94
N SER A 56 -6.57 -8.17 8.21
CA SER A 56 -5.69 -7.58 9.22
C SER A 56 -4.21 -7.79 8.88
N SER A 57 -3.86 -8.94 8.30
CA SER A 57 -2.48 -9.16 7.85
C SER A 57 -2.11 -8.25 6.69
N GLY A 58 -3.07 -7.98 5.80
CA GLY A 58 -2.88 -7.01 4.72
C GLY A 58 -2.66 -5.60 5.24
N LEU A 59 -3.43 -5.19 6.25
CA LEU A 59 -3.23 -3.89 6.89
C LEU A 59 -1.83 -3.78 7.51
N ARG A 60 -1.38 -4.84 8.19
CA ARG A 60 -0.03 -4.85 8.77
C ARG A 60 1.04 -4.76 7.69
N MET A 61 0.81 -5.41 6.54
CA MET A 61 1.72 -5.30 5.40
C MET A 61 1.81 -3.86 4.92
N LEU A 62 0.68 -3.18 4.77
CA LEU A 62 0.66 -1.77 4.36
C LEU A 62 1.40 -0.90 5.37
N MET A 63 1.26 -1.19 6.66
CA MET A 63 1.98 -0.46 7.70
C MET A 63 3.50 -0.68 7.57
N THR A 64 3.92 -1.91 7.30
CA THR A 64 5.34 -2.21 7.09
C THR A 64 5.88 -1.43 5.89
N ILE A 65 5.12 -1.41 4.79
CA ILE A 65 5.50 -0.64 3.59
C ILE A 65 5.65 0.84 3.96
N ASN A 66 4.68 1.39 4.70
CA ASN A 66 4.71 2.78 5.12
C ASN A 66 5.97 3.10 5.92
N LEU A 67 6.27 2.28 6.92
CA LEU A 67 7.43 2.50 7.77
C LEU A 67 8.75 2.38 7.01
N ARG A 68 8.87 1.38 6.14
CA ARG A 68 10.10 1.16 5.39
C ARG A 68 10.35 2.24 4.34
N CYS A 69 9.29 2.68 3.64
CA CYS A 69 9.43 3.74 2.66
C CYS A 69 9.78 5.07 3.33
N ARG A 70 9.18 5.35 4.49
CA ARG A 70 9.52 6.56 5.23
C ARG A 70 10.96 6.54 5.75
N ALA A 71 11.45 5.38 6.14
CA ALA A 71 12.86 5.23 6.54
C ALA A 71 13.80 5.54 5.37
N ASN A 72 13.34 5.36 4.13
CA ASN A 72 14.07 5.72 2.92
C ASN A 72 13.82 7.16 2.48
N ARG A 73 13.22 7.98 3.35
CA ARG A 73 12.90 9.38 3.10
C ARG A 73 11.88 9.57 1.97
N CYS A 74 11.00 8.59 1.80
CA CYS A 74 9.89 8.69 0.85
C CYS A 74 8.64 9.18 1.57
N SER A 75 7.84 10.00 0.88
CA SER A 75 6.47 10.29 1.30
C SER A 75 5.59 9.16 0.79
N LEU A 76 4.61 8.76 1.56
CA LEU A 76 3.73 7.67 1.14
C LEU A 76 2.27 8.07 1.33
N TYR A 77 1.48 7.85 0.28
CA TYR A 77 0.04 8.20 0.29
C TYR A 77 -0.78 7.02 -0.22
N ILE A 78 -1.94 6.83 0.38
CA ILE A 78 -2.94 5.87 -0.10
C ILE A 78 -3.95 6.66 -0.92
N LYS A 79 -4.31 6.11 -2.07
CA LYS A 79 -5.20 6.77 -3.02
C LYS A 79 -6.36 5.88 -3.41
N ASP A 80 -7.54 6.48 -3.48
CA ASP A 80 -8.75 5.87 -4.05
C ASP A 80 -9.22 4.58 -3.36
N LEU A 81 -9.26 4.58 -2.02
CA LEU A 81 -9.86 3.46 -1.29
C LEU A 81 -11.34 3.31 -1.66
N GLN A 82 -11.74 2.08 -1.99
CA GLN A 82 -13.16 1.76 -2.11
C GLN A 82 -13.82 1.81 -0.73
N GLU A 83 -15.11 2.15 -0.69
CA GLU A 83 -15.84 2.32 0.57
C GLU A 83 -15.69 1.14 1.53
N LYS A 84 -15.85 -0.07 1.02
CA LYS A 84 -15.78 -1.28 1.85
C LYS A 84 -14.40 -1.51 2.45
N VAL A 85 -13.35 -1.09 1.77
CA VAL A 85 -11.98 -1.19 2.28
C VAL A 85 -11.71 -0.05 3.26
N LYS A 86 -12.20 1.15 2.95
CA LYS A 86 -12.11 2.30 3.83
C LYS A 86 -12.77 2.00 5.18
N ASP A 87 -13.92 1.30 5.17
CA ASP A 87 -14.59 0.91 6.41
C ASP A 87 -13.72 0.05 7.30
N VAL A 88 -12.91 -0.83 6.71
CA VAL A 88 -11.97 -1.65 7.48
C VAL A 88 -10.89 -0.77 8.12
N PHE A 89 -10.37 0.20 7.39
CA PHE A 89 -9.39 1.16 7.92
C PHE A 89 -9.97 1.93 9.11
N VAL A 90 -11.21 2.41 8.96
CA VAL A 90 -11.89 3.18 10.02
C VAL A 90 -12.11 2.31 11.24
N THR A 91 -12.70 1.13 11.04
CA THR A 91 -13.05 0.24 12.15
C THR A 91 -11.84 -0.22 12.95
N THR A 92 -10.71 -0.42 12.29
CA THR A 92 -9.48 -0.90 12.94
C THR A 92 -8.60 0.24 13.46
N GLY A 93 -8.97 1.50 13.18
CA GLY A 93 -8.19 2.67 13.60
C GLY A 93 -6.97 2.95 12.73
N PHE A 94 -6.84 2.28 11.60
CA PHE A 94 -5.69 2.45 10.72
C PHE A 94 -5.72 3.74 9.90
N THR A 95 -6.89 4.40 9.81
CA THR A 95 -7.03 5.65 9.07
C THR A 95 -6.02 6.71 9.53
N ASN A 96 -5.76 6.78 10.84
CA ASN A 96 -4.87 7.79 11.40
C ASN A 96 -3.39 7.47 11.24
N LEU A 97 -3.06 6.30 10.72
CA LEU A 97 -1.68 5.85 10.56
C LEU A 97 -1.11 6.12 9.17
N PHE A 98 -1.96 6.57 8.25
CA PHE A 98 -1.58 6.81 6.86
C PHE A 98 -1.97 8.20 6.42
N GLU A 99 -1.35 8.66 5.34
CA GLU A 99 -1.76 9.87 4.64
C GLU A 99 -2.47 9.46 3.35
N PHE A 100 -3.48 10.22 2.98
CA PHE A 100 -4.34 9.92 1.83
C PHE A 100 -4.28 11.04 0.81
N LYS A 101 -4.45 10.67 -0.46
CA LYS A 101 -4.54 11.61 -1.56
C LYS A 101 -5.88 11.55 -2.25
#